data_659b44acca43fc2ece8d40296d1ce1d7
#
_entry.id   659b44acca43fc2ece8d40296d1ce1d7
#
_cell.length_a   1.000
_cell.length_b   1.000
_cell.length_c   1.000
_cell.angle_alpha   90.00
_cell.angle_beta   90.00
_cell.angle_gamma   90.00
#
_symmetry.space_group_name_H-M   'P 1'
#
loop_
_entity.id
_entity.type
_entity.pdbx_description
1 polymer ?
#
loop_
_entity_poly.entity_id
_entity_poly.type
_entity_poly.pdbx_seq_one_letter_code
_entity_poly.pdbx_strand_id
1 'polypeptide(L)'
;MLDEYIKNNYDEMKKILRDLCLIPAPSHHEEKRAEYCKKWLESVGCENVYIDSAQNVVFPLNCDGSDEITVFVAHTDTVFPDMEPMPYYEENGRAYSPGVGDDTASVVVLMMCAK
;
A
#
# COMPACT_ATOMS: atom_id res chain seq x y z
N MET A 1 -22.56 5.71 3.94
CA MET A 1 -21.75 4.51 4.22
C MET A 1 -20.34 4.63 3.69
N LEU A 2 -20.11 4.52 2.41
CA LEU A 2 -18.75 4.65 1.86
C LEU A 2 -18.15 6.04 2.11
N ASP A 3 -18.92 7.08 1.88
CA ASP A 3 -18.48 8.46 2.11
C ASP A 3 -18.10 8.70 3.58
N GLU A 4 -18.83 8.11 4.51
CA GLU A 4 -18.55 8.21 5.93
C GLU A 4 -17.27 7.46 6.30
N TYR A 5 -17.08 6.27 5.74
CA TYR A 5 -15.86 5.50 5.91
C TYR A 5 -14.63 6.28 5.41
N ILE A 6 -14.72 6.87 4.23
CA ILE A 6 -13.63 7.67 3.64
C ILE A 6 -13.33 8.88 4.54
N LYS A 7 -14.35 9.61 4.98
CA LYS A 7 -14.16 10.78 5.85
C LYS A 7 -13.49 10.40 7.17
N ASN A 8 -13.93 9.31 7.78
CA ASN A 8 -13.42 8.87 9.07
C ASN A 8 -11.99 8.33 9.01
N ASN A 9 -11.54 7.88 7.85
CA ASN A 9 -10.23 7.29 7.66
C ASN A 9 -9.28 8.15 6.79
N TYR A 10 -9.70 9.36 6.46
CA TYR A 10 -8.95 10.24 5.55
C TYR A 10 -7.53 10.54 6.05
N ASP A 11 -7.39 10.87 7.33
CA ASP A 11 -6.09 11.18 7.91
C ASP A 11 -5.18 9.96 7.95
N GLU A 12 -5.73 8.78 8.20
CA GLU A 12 -4.98 7.53 8.15
C GLU A 12 -4.52 7.21 6.73
N MET A 13 -5.38 7.41 5.74
CA MET A 13 -5.01 7.26 4.32
C MET A 13 -3.83 8.15 3.94
N LYS A 14 -3.89 9.41 4.32
CA LYS A 14 -2.82 10.38 4.07
C LYS A 14 -1.52 9.97 4.76
N LYS A 15 -1.61 9.49 5.99
CA LYS A 15 -0.45 9.01 6.73
C LYS A 15 0.22 7.82 6.03
N ILE A 16 -0.56 6.84 5.61
CA ILE A 16 -0.04 5.67 4.89
C ILE A 16 0.61 6.08 3.57
N LEU A 17 -0.04 6.96 2.82
CA LEU A 17 0.50 7.48 1.56
C LEU A 17 1.86 8.15 1.78
N ARG A 18 1.94 9.02 2.77
CA ARG A 18 3.18 9.69 3.13
C ARG A 18 4.26 8.71 3.55
N ASP A 19 3.94 7.78 4.45
CA ASP A 19 4.89 6.80 4.96
C ASP A 19 5.47 5.94 3.82
N LEU A 20 4.60 5.46 2.93
CA LEU A 20 5.04 4.67 1.78
C LEU A 20 5.88 5.48 0.80
N CYS A 21 5.46 6.71 0.50
CA CYS A 21 6.23 7.58 -0.40
C CYS A 21 7.65 7.86 0.11
N LEU A 22 7.81 7.99 1.43
CA LEU A 22 9.13 8.22 2.04
C LEU A 22 10.03 6.99 1.98
N ILE A 23 9.48 5.79 1.81
CA ILE A 23 10.25 4.55 1.69
C ILE A 23 10.66 4.36 0.24
N PRO A 24 11.95 4.43 -0.10
CA PRO A 24 12.40 4.17 -1.46
C PRO A 24 12.16 2.70 -1.83
N ALA A 25 11.68 2.45 -3.04
CA ALA A 25 11.38 1.09 -3.50
C ALA A 25 11.63 0.97 -5.00
N PRO A 26 12.89 1.06 -5.45
CA PRO A 26 13.18 0.76 -6.84
C PRO A 26 12.83 -0.71 -7.14
N SER A 27 12.49 -1.01 -8.39
CA SER A 27 12.13 -2.37 -8.80
C SER A 27 13.17 -3.37 -8.33
N HIS A 28 12.71 -4.49 -7.78
CA HIS A 28 13.50 -5.55 -7.13
C HIS A 28 14.09 -5.17 -5.76
N HIS A 29 13.73 -4.01 -5.20
CA HIS A 29 14.16 -3.55 -3.87
C HIS A 29 12.97 -3.02 -3.05
N GLU A 30 11.84 -3.75 -3.10
CA GLU A 30 10.57 -3.37 -2.47
C GLU A 30 10.41 -3.88 -1.03
N GLU A 31 11.41 -4.53 -0.48
CA GLU A 31 11.31 -5.25 0.81
C GLU A 31 10.75 -4.38 1.93
N LYS A 32 11.22 -3.16 2.05
CA LYS A 32 10.80 -2.25 3.12
C LYS A 32 9.34 -1.82 2.98
N ARG A 33 8.88 -1.55 1.76
CA ARG A 33 7.46 -1.25 1.51
C ARG A 33 6.59 -2.47 1.75
N ALA A 34 7.03 -3.64 1.30
CA ALA A 34 6.32 -4.90 1.53
C ALA A 34 6.15 -5.15 3.03
N GLU A 35 7.21 -4.97 3.82
CA GLU A 35 7.16 -5.14 5.26
C GLU A 35 6.21 -4.13 5.93
N TYR A 36 6.25 -2.87 5.50
CA TYR A 36 5.33 -1.85 5.98
C TYR A 36 3.87 -2.25 5.74
N CYS A 37 3.55 -2.66 4.51
CA CYS A 37 2.19 -3.06 4.14
C CYS A 37 1.73 -4.26 4.97
N LYS A 38 2.57 -5.28 5.11
CA LYS A 38 2.24 -6.47 5.90
C LYS A 38 1.94 -6.10 7.35
N LYS A 39 2.82 -5.33 7.98
CA LYS A 39 2.63 -4.92 9.37
C LYS A 39 1.36 -4.10 9.57
N TRP A 40 1.08 -3.20 8.64
CA TRP A 40 -0.13 -2.39 8.73
C TRP A 40 -1.39 -3.26 8.58
N LEU A 41 -1.42 -4.16 7.61
CA LEU A 41 -2.55 -5.08 7.42
C LEU A 41 -2.78 -5.93 8.67
N GLU A 42 -1.74 -6.46 9.27
CA GLU A 42 -1.84 -7.21 10.52
C GLU A 42 -2.36 -6.33 11.65
N SER A 43 -1.96 -5.07 11.71
CA SER A 43 -2.39 -4.13 12.76
C SER A 43 -3.88 -3.81 12.71
N VAL A 44 -4.51 -3.92 11.56
CA VAL A 44 -5.96 -3.71 11.39
C VAL A 44 -6.76 -5.01 11.42
N GLY A 45 -6.12 -6.13 11.76
CA GLY A 45 -6.79 -7.40 11.98
C GLY A 45 -6.82 -8.35 10.77
N CYS A 46 -6.08 -8.05 9.71
CA CYS A 46 -5.97 -8.98 8.58
C CYS A 46 -5.14 -10.20 8.98
N GLU A 47 -5.70 -11.38 8.79
CA GLU A 47 -5.06 -12.63 9.15
C GLU A 47 -4.43 -13.30 7.92
N ASN A 48 -3.39 -14.10 8.17
CA ASN A 48 -2.71 -14.89 7.13
C ASN A 48 -2.03 -14.05 6.04
N VAL A 49 -1.68 -12.82 6.35
CA VAL A 49 -0.90 -11.97 5.44
C VAL A 49 0.51 -12.52 5.34
N TYR A 50 1.02 -12.63 4.14
CA TYR A 50 2.39 -13.09 3.91
C TYR A 50 3.07 -12.34 2.77
N ILE A 51 4.39 -12.41 2.76
CA ILE A 51 5.22 -11.88 1.67
C ILE A 51 5.85 -13.09 0.98
N ASP A 52 5.65 -13.19 -0.34
CA ASP A 52 6.22 -14.29 -1.12
C ASP A 52 7.68 -14.00 -1.55
N SER A 53 8.27 -14.95 -2.26
CA SER A 53 9.67 -14.83 -2.71
C SER A 53 9.90 -13.71 -3.73
N ALA A 54 8.84 -13.23 -4.37
CA ALA A 54 8.89 -12.11 -5.32
C ALA A 54 8.55 -10.77 -4.65
N GLN A 55 8.46 -10.74 -3.31
CA GLN A 55 8.12 -9.55 -2.52
C GLN A 55 6.67 -9.07 -2.71
N ASN A 56 5.77 -9.94 -3.16
CA ASN A 56 4.36 -9.64 -3.16
C ASN A 56 3.79 -9.75 -1.74
N VAL A 57 3.06 -8.75 -1.30
CA VAL A 57 2.28 -8.82 -0.06
C VAL A 57 0.91 -9.40 -0.42
N VAL A 58 0.57 -10.52 0.17
CA VAL A 58 -0.67 -11.24 -0.15
C VAL A 58 -1.55 -11.32 1.09
N PHE A 59 -2.79 -10.89 0.92
CA PHE A 59 -3.84 -11.06 1.92
C PHE A 59 -4.97 -11.90 1.33
N PRO A 60 -5.05 -13.20 1.65
CA PRO A 60 -6.16 -14.04 1.23
C PRO A 60 -7.38 -13.82 2.14
N LEU A 61 -8.53 -13.53 1.54
CA LEU A 61 -9.77 -13.34 2.25
C LEU A 61 -10.82 -14.30 1.70
N ASN A 62 -11.26 -15.26 2.53
CA ASN A 62 -12.27 -16.26 2.16
C ASN A 62 -11.92 -17.04 0.89
N CYS A 63 -10.64 -17.34 0.68
CA CYS A 63 -10.18 -18.05 -0.50
C CYS A 63 -10.19 -19.57 -0.38
N ASP A 64 -10.36 -20.09 0.83
CA ASP A 64 -10.31 -21.54 1.09
C ASP A 64 -11.51 -22.25 0.48
N GLY A 65 -11.23 -23.32 -0.31
CA GLY A 65 -12.27 -24.15 -0.91
C GLY A 65 -13.02 -23.50 -2.06
N SER A 66 -12.57 -22.39 -2.56
CA SER A 66 -13.18 -21.69 -3.70
C SER A 66 -12.53 -22.10 -5.00
N ASP A 67 -13.34 -22.42 -6.01
CA ASP A 67 -12.87 -22.71 -7.37
C ASP A 67 -12.51 -21.44 -8.14
N GLU A 68 -13.09 -20.30 -7.74
CA GLU A 68 -12.87 -19.00 -8.35
C GLU A 68 -12.51 -17.97 -7.26
N ILE A 69 -11.55 -17.11 -7.56
CA ILE A 69 -11.17 -15.99 -6.72
C ILE A 69 -11.11 -14.71 -7.56
N THR A 70 -11.38 -13.58 -6.90
CA THR A 70 -11.16 -12.25 -7.48
C THR A 70 -9.85 -11.71 -6.91
N VAL A 71 -8.97 -11.22 -7.77
CA VAL A 71 -7.66 -10.68 -7.36
C VAL A 71 -7.61 -9.18 -7.61
N PHE A 72 -7.28 -8.42 -6.58
CA PHE A 72 -7.02 -6.99 -6.68
C PHE A 72 -5.52 -6.78 -6.51
N VAL A 73 -4.91 -6.00 -7.40
CA VAL A 73 -3.46 -5.81 -7.39
C VAL A 73 -3.08 -4.34 -7.53
N ALA A 74 -1.97 -3.97 -6.90
CA ALA A 74 -1.28 -2.71 -7.13
C ALA A 74 0.21 -2.98 -6.89
N HIS A 75 1.09 -2.29 -7.62
CA HIS A 75 2.52 -2.53 -7.44
C HIS A 75 3.13 -1.56 -6.42
N THR A 76 4.14 -2.03 -5.69
CA THR A 76 4.80 -1.27 -4.62
C THR A 76 6.11 -0.62 -5.06
N ASP A 77 6.68 -1.05 -6.16
CA ASP A 77 7.92 -0.50 -6.68
C ASP A 77 7.71 0.82 -7.43
N THR A 78 8.80 1.55 -7.61
CA THR A 78 8.85 2.75 -8.43
C THR A 78 9.96 2.61 -9.46
N VAL A 79 9.88 3.42 -10.52
CA VAL A 79 10.93 3.48 -11.56
C VAL A 79 12.15 4.29 -11.12
N PHE A 80 12.11 4.89 -9.95
CA PHE A 80 13.20 5.74 -9.45
C PHE A 80 14.25 4.87 -8.76
N PRO A 81 15.55 5.02 -9.11
CA PRO A 81 16.60 4.15 -8.58
C PRO A 81 17.09 4.52 -7.18
N ASP A 82 16.54 5.57 -6.60
CA ASP A 82 16.99 6.10 -5.32
C ASP A 82 16.74 5.13 -4.18
N MET A 83 17.75 4.95 -3.32
CA MET A 83 17.67 4.14 -2.11
C MET A 83 17.57 5.00 -0.84
N GLU A 84 17.63 6.32 -0.97
CA GLU A 84 17.46 7.28 0.12
C GLU A 84 15.99 7.68 0.23
N PRO A 85 15.54 8.18 1.40
CA PRO A 85 14.16 8.63 1.56
C PRO A 85 13.75 9.63 0.47
N MET A 86 12.60 9.38 -0.12
CA MET A 86 12.07 10.20 -1.21
C MET A 86 11.38 11.44 -0.65
N PRO A 87 11.40 12.57 -1.37
CA PRO A 87 10.69 13.76 -0.92
C PRO A 87 9.17 13.55 -0.96
N TYR A 88 8.47 14.14 0.00
CA TYR A 88 7.02 14.17 0.03
C TYR A 88 6.57 15.53 0.56
N TYR A 89 5.62 16.16 -0.12
CA TYR A 89 4.96 17.36 0.39
C TYR A 89 3.52 17.46 -0.11
N GLU A 90 2.73 18.23 0.61
CA GLU A 90 1.34 18.52 0.25
C GLU A 90 1.18 20.01 0.04
N GLU A 91 0.44 20.38 -1.00
CA GLU A 91 0.14 21.77 -1.32
C GLU A 91 -1.18 21.87 -2.10
N ASN A 92 -2.05 22.78 -1.70
CA ASN A 92 -3.33 23.04 -2.36
C ASN A 92 -4.19 21.78 -2.56
N GLY A 93 -4.24 20.91 -1.56
CA GLY A 93 -5.02 19.67 -1.61
C GLY A 93 -4.41 18.58 -2.48
N ARG A 94 -3.14 18.69 -2.84
CA ARG A 94 -2.42 17.70 -3.66
C ARG A 94 -1.19 17.18 -2.93
N ALA A 95 -0.89 15.92 -3.11
CA ALA A 95 0.34 15.29 -2.60
C ALA A 95 1.34 15.14 -3.74
N TYR A 96 2.60 15.45 -3.45
CA TYR A 96 3.70 15.39 -4.41
C TYR A 96 4.81 14.50 -3.88
N SER A 97 5.13 13.47 -4.62
CA SER A 97 6.27 12.59 -4.37
C SER A 97 6.55 11.75 -5.62
N PRO A 98 7.80 11.36 -5.88
CA PRO A 98 8.09 10.43 -6.98
C PRO A 98 7.30 9.13 -6.82
N GLY A 99 6.52 8.76 -7.84
CA GLY A 99 5.72 7.53 -7.82
C GLY A 99 4.45 7.59 -6.97
N VAL A 100 4.04 8.77 -6.48
CA VAL A 100 2.85 8.90 -5.64
C VAL A 100 1.57 8.39 -6.33
N GLY A 101 1.43 8.63 -7.62
CA GLY A 101 0.30 8.16 -8.42
C GLY A 101 0.58 6.89 -9.21
N ASP A 102 1.82 6.43 -9.26
CA ASP A 102 2.23 5.24 -10.01
C ASP A 102 3.17 4.37 -9.15
N ASP A 103 2.65 3.57 -8.32
CA ASP A 103 1.25 3.21 -8.09
C ASP A 103 0.90 3.30 -6.59
N THR A 104 1.67 4.10 -5.82
CA THR A 104 1.58 4.15 -4.36
C THR A 104 0.17 4.48 -3.89
N ALA A 105 -0.51 5.42 -4.55
CA ALA A 105 -1.88 5.76 -4.20
C ALA A 105 -2.83 4.55 -4.32
N SER A 106 -2.67 3.73 -5.36
CA SER A 106 -3.47 2.52 -5.53
C SER A 106 -3.19 1.48 -4.45
N VAL A 107 -1.94 1.35 -4.02
CA VAL A 107 -1.57 0.49 -2.89
C VAL A 107 -2.33 0.92 -1.63
N VAL A 108 -2.35 2.22 -1.33
CA VAL A 108 -3.09 2.75 -0.18
C VAL A 108 -4.57 2.44 -0.27
N VAL A 109 -5.17 2.61 -1.45
CA VAL A 109 -6.61 2.29 -1.66
C VAL A 109 -6.88 0.82 -1.36
N LEU A 110 -6.06 -0.09 -1.86
CA LEU A 110 -6.22 -1.53 -1.58
C LEU A 110 -6.08 -1.83 -0.07
N MET A 111 -5.10 -1.24 0.58
CA MET A 111 -4.91 -1.42 2.02
C MET A 111 -6.15 -0.95 2.80
N MET A 112 -6.69 0.22 2.45
CA MET A 112 -7.90 0.74 3.09
C MET A 112 -9.14 -0.12 2.81
N CYS A 113 -9.21 -0.77 1.65
CA CYS A 113 -10.30 -1.70 1.36
C CYS A 113 -10.23 -2.98 2.21
N ALA A 114 -9.03 -3.36 2.66
CA ALA A 114 -8.84 -4.53 3.53
C ALA A 114 -9.23 -4.24 5.00
N LYS A 115 -9.23 -3.01 5.42
CA LYS A 115 -9.62 -2.59 6.77
C LYS A 115 -11.14 -2.61 6.94
#